data_74bbc96354904ce447d381dc09492b37
#
_entry.id   74bbc96354904ce447d381dc09492b37
#
_cell.length_a   1.000
_cell.length_b   1.000
_cell.length_c   1.000
_cell.angle_alpha   90.00
_cell.angle_beta   90.00
_cell.angle_gamma   90.00
#
_symmetry.space_group_name_H-M   'P 1'
#
loop_
_entity.id
_entity.type
_entity.pdbx_description
1 polymer ?
#
loop_
_entity_poly.entity_id
_entity_poly.type
_entity_poly.pdbx_seq_one_letter_code
_entity_poly.pdbx_strand_id
1 'polypeptide(L)'
;MTPETKTKILKYILTPLSWIYGSVTAVRNWMFDNRILPQEEFGVPIVSVGNLTVGGTGKTPHTEYIVGMLAMDYNTAVLSRGYKRKTKGFILANSNSTPDSVGDEPLQIYRKFGSRVKVAVCEDRRRGIREMIKQFPNIELIVLDDAFQHRYVKPKVSVLLMDYSPPYITIICFRWAG
;
A
#
# COMPACT_ATOMS: atom_id res chain seq x y z
N MET A 1 34.65 20.44 13.23
CA MET A 1 34.31 19.57 12.10
C MET A 1 33.16 20.23 11.35
N THR A 2 33.42 20.67 10.12
CA THR A 2 32.44 21.45 9.33
C THR A 2 31.26 20.54 8.90
N PRO A 3 30.05 21.10 8.67
CA PRO A 3 28.88 20.34 8.20
C PRO A 3 29.17 19.53 6.94
N GLU A 4 29.98 20.06 6.04
CA GLU A 4 30.40 19.38 4.80
C GLU A 4 31.24 18.11 5.02
N THR A 5 32.13 18.13 6.03
CA THR A 5 32.96 16.96 6.35
C THR A 5 32.12 15.83 6.93
N LYS A 6 31.11 16.14 7.77
CA LYS A 6 30.17 15.14 8.29
C LYS A 6 29.33 14.51 7.16
N THR A 7 28.87 15.30 6.20
CA THR A 7 28.09 14.82 5.07
C THR A 7 28.90 13.91 4.15
N LYS A 8 30.18 14.23 3.91
CA LYS A 8 31.09 13.38 3.11
C LYS A 8 31.38 12.03 3.79
N ILE A 9 31.72 12.05 5.09
CA ILE A 9 31.97 10.82 5.85
C ILE A 9 30.72 9.94 5.88
N LEU A 10 29.54 10.53 6.11
CA LEU A 10 28.28 9.81 6.12
C LEU A 10 27.98 9.15 4.76
N LYS A 11 28.26 9.83 3.66
CA LYS A 11 28.12 9.26 2.29
C LYS A 11 29.04 8.05 2.09
N TYR A 12 30.31 8.13 2.49
CA TYR A 12 31.23 7.00 2.35
C TYR A 12 30.81 5.76 3.15
N ILE A 13 30.26 5.96 4.35
CA ILE A 13 29.77 4.86 5.21
C ILE A 13 28.43 4.30 4.68
N LEU A 14 27.53 5.15 4.20
CA LEU A 14 26.22 4.73 3.74
C LEU A 14 26.22 4.13 2.33
N THR A 15 27.19 4.47 1.49
CA THR A 15 27.28 3.94 0.11
C THR A 15 27.35 2.40 0.07
N PRO A 16 28.23 1.70 0.80
CA PRO A 16 28.25 0.24 0.76
C PRO A 16 26.96 -0.37 1.34
N LEU A 17 26.36 0.24 2.37
CA LEU A 17 25.07 -0.21 2.89
C LEU A 17 23.96 -0.09 1.84
N SER A 18 23.94 1.01 1.08
CA SER A 18 22.94 1.20 0.02
C SER A 18 23.11 0.19 -1.12
N TRP A 19 24.33 -0.21 -1.43
CA TRP A 19 24.61 -1.26 -2.43
C TRP A 19 24.13 -2.63 -1.95
N ILE A 20 24.39 -2.98 -0.68
CA ILE A 20 23.89 -4.22 -0.08
C ILE A 20 22.37 -4.23 -0.11
N TYR A 21 21.73 -3.15 0.34
CA TYR A 21 20.27 -3.02 0.31
C TYR A 21 19.72 -3.11 -1.12
N GLY A 22 20.34 -2.42 -2.07
CA GLY A 22 19.98 -2.48 -3.49
C GLY A 22 20.07 -3.89 -4.06
N SER A 23 21.19 -4.59 -3.76
CA SER A 23 21.38 -5.98 -4.21
C SER A 23 20.36 -6.94 -3.62
N VAL A 24 20.08 -6.86 -2.32
CA VAL A 24 19.04 -7.69 -1.66
C VAL A 24 17.68 -7.42 -2.28
N THR A 25 17.35 -6.15 -2.52
CA THR A 25 16.07 -5.77 -3.15
C THR A 25 15.99 -6.28 -4.60
N ALA A 26 17.08 -6.16 -5.36
CA ALA A 26 17.15 -6.65 -6.74
C ALA A 26 16.98 -8.17 -6.80
N VAL A 27 17.71 -8.92 -5.96
CA VAL A 27 17.57 -10.38 -5.86
C VAL A 27 16.15 -10.79 -5.48
N ARG A 28 15.57 -10.14 -4.47
CA ARG A 28 14.18 -10.40 -4.07
C ARG A 28 13.20 -10.15 -5.22
N ASN A 29 13.36 -9.03 -5.94
CA ASN A 29 12.51 -8.72 -7.08
C ASN A 29 12.68 -9.75 -8.20
N TRP A 30 13.91 -10.13 -8.53
CA TRP A 30 14.20 -11.18 -9.48
C TRP A 30 13.56 -12.52 -9.10
N MET A 31 13.57 -12.88 -7.80
CA MET A 31 12.90 -14.10 -7.32
C MET A 31 11.38 -14.06 -7.53
N PHE A 32 10.74 -12.90 -7.39
CA PHE A 32 9.33 -12.74 -7.73
C PHE A 32 9.08 -12.81 -9.23
N ASP A 33 9.93 -12.16 -10.04
CA ASP A 33 9.80 -12.14 -11.50
C ASP A 33 9.95 -13.54 -12.12
N ASN A 34 10.81 -14.38 -11.51
CA ASN A 34 11.02 -15.77 -11.90
C ASN A 34 10.10 -16.77 -11.18
N ARG A 35 9.06 -16.31 -10.46
CA ARG A 35 8.10 -17.13 -9.73
C ARG A 35 8.72 -18.07 -8.66
N ILE A 36 9.93 -17.77 -8.19
CA ILE A 36 10.60 -18.49 -7.09
C ILE A 36 9.91 -18.18 -5.77
N LEU A 37 9.54 -16.90 -5.56
CA LEU A 37 8.71 -16.50 -4.44
C LEU A 37 7.24 -16.56 -4.83
N PRO A 38 6.39 -17.22 -4.02
CA PRO A 38 4.97 -17.37 -4.35
C PRO A 38 4.25 -16.03 -4.24
N GLN A 39 3.43 -15.72 -5.24
CA GLN A 39 2.45 -14.66 -5.20
C GLN A 39 1.07 -15.30 -5.02
N GLU A 40 0.29 -14.80 -4.09
CA GLU A 40 -1.05 -15.30 -3.82
C GLU A 40 -2.07 -14.50 -4.63
N GLU A 41 -2.90 -15.24 -5.36
CA GLU A 41 -4.08 -14.70 -6.04
C GLU A 41 -5.32 -14.96 -5.20
N PHE A 42 -6.27 -14.06 -5.25
CA PHE A 42 -7.52 -14.17 -4.50
C PHE A 42 -8.71 -14.17 -5.46
N GLY A 43 -9.80 -14.81 -5.07
CA GLY A 43 -11.02 -14.84 -5.87
C GLY A 43 -11.69 -13.47 -6.05
N VAL A 44 -11.32 -12.48 -5.25
CA VAL A 44 -11.79 -11.10 -5.33
C VAL A 44 -10.72 -10.25 -6.04
N PRO A 45 -11.08 -9.43 -7.04
CA PRO A 45 -10.16 -8.50 -7.69
C PRO A 45 -9.48 -7.56 -6.69
N ILE A 46 -8.18 -7.39 -6.86
CA ILE A 46 -7.37 -6.52 -6.01
C ILE A 46 -6.80 -5.38 -6.86
N VAL A 47 -7.02 -4.16 -6.39
CA VAL A 47 -6.39 -2.94 -6.92
C VAL A 47 -5.34 -2.48 -5.93
N SER A 48 -4.08 -2.42 -6.35
CA SER A 48 -2.98 -1.90 -5.54
C SER A 48 -2.74 -0.43 -5.87
N VAL A 49 -2.72 0.42 -4.88
CA VAL A 49 -2.32 1.83 -5.01
C VAL A 49 -1.00 2.02 -4.26
N GLY A 50 -0.02 2.63 -4.90
CA GLY A 50 1.28 2.85 -4.30
C GLY A 50 2.04 3.98 -4.97
N ASN A 51 3.22 4.32 -4.46
CA ASN A 51 4.10 5.31 -5.06
C ASN A 51 5.53 4.78 -5.17
N LEU A 52 6.31 5.35 -6.09
CA LEU A 52 7.73 5.05 -6.27
C LEU A 52 8.63 5.94 -5.40
N THR A 53 8.16 7.12 -5.04
CA THR A 53 8.96 8.12 -4.31
C THR A 53 8.60 8.16 -2.84
N VAL A 54 9.61 8.33 -2.00
CA VAL A 54 9.44 8.57 -0.55
C VAL A 54 9.08 10.04 -0.37
N GLY A 55 7.88 10.33 0.14
CA GLY A 55 7.43 11.70 0.42
C GLY A 55 5.92 11.88 0.29
N GLY A 56 5.44 13.08 0.53
CA GLY A 56 4.03 13.47 0.49
C GLY A 56 3.43 13.56 -0.91
N THR A 57 3.52 12.51 -1.71
CA THR A 57 3.03 12.44 -3.10
C THR A 57 1.50 12.44 -3.24
N GLY A 58 0.77 12.84 -2.21
CA GLY A 58 -0.70 12.87 -2.27
C GLY A 58 -1.36 11.50 -2.43
N LYS A 59 -0.73 10.41 -1.93
CA LYS A 59 -1.30 9.04 -2.01
C LYS A 59 -2.73 8.99 -1.48
N THR A 60 -2.97 9.51 -0.29
CA THR A 60 -4.28 9.43 0.37
C THR A 60 -5.39 10.06 -0.46
N PRO A 61 -5.27 11.29 -1.02
CA PRO A 61 -6.26 11.85 -1.93
C PRO A 61 -6.54 10.98 -3.18
N HIS A 62 -5.49 10.38 -3.76
CA HIS A 62 -5.66 9.52 -4.93
C HIS A 62 -6.31 8.19 -4.58
N THR A 63 -5.90 7.57 -3.46
CA THR A 63 -6.59 6.37 -2.93
C THR A 63 -8.06 6.67 -2.66
N GLU A 64 -8.37 7.80 -2.04
CA GLU A 64 -9.76 8.21 -1.79
C GLU A 64 -10.55 8.43 -3.08
N TYR A 65 -9.93 9.04 -4.10
CA TYR A 65 -10.57 9.22 -5.41
C TYR A 65 -10.91 7.89 -6.08
N ILE A 66 -9.93 6.96 -6.11
CA ILE A 66 -10.10 5.62 -6.68
C ILE A 66 -11.16 4.84 -5.91
N VAL A 67 -11.10 4.85 -4.58
CA VAL A 67 -12.10 4.19 -3.72
C VAL A 67 -13.48 4.78 -3.95
N GLY A 68 -13.60 6.11 -4.03
CA GLY A 68 -14.88 6.79 -4.27
C GLY A 68 -15.50 6.42 -5.62
N MET A 69 -14.69 6.31 -6.66
CA MET A 69 -15.12 5.87 -7.99
C MET A 69 -15.57 4.40 -8.00
N LEU A 70 -14.77 3.52 -7.41
CA LEU A 70 -15.07 2.08 -7.40
C LEU A 70 -16.25 1.73 -6.49
N ALA A 71 -16.44 2.45 -5.38
CA ALA A 71 -17.54 2.23 -4.44
C ALA A 71 -18.92 2.71 -4.96
N MET A 72 -18.98 3.30 -6.16
CA MET A 72 -20.27 3.58 -6.81
C MET A 72 -20.89 2.32 -7.41
N ASP A 73 -20.04 1.41 -7.92
CA ASP A 73 -20.50 0.26 -8.70
C ASP A 73 -20.22 -1.08 -8.00
N TYR A 74 -19.29 -1.11 -7.02
CA TYR A 74 -18.83 -2.34 -6.36
C TYR A 74 -18.88 -2.24 -4.85
N ASN A 75 -19.18 -3.35 -4.18
CA ASN A 75 -18.96 -3.52 -2.74
C ASN A 75 -17.46 -3.51 -2.42
N THR A 76 -16.94 -2.31 -2.22
CA THR A 76 -15.49 -2.06 -2.11
C THR A 76 -15.00 -2.13 -0.68
N ALA A 77 -13.83 -2.72 -0.51
CA ALA A 77 -13.09 -2.70 0.74
C ALA A 77 -11.71 -2.07 0.55
N VAL A 78 -11.18 -1.48 1.61
CA VAL A 78 -9.82 -0.91 1.67
C VAL A 78 -9.01 -1.63 2.73
N LEU A 79 -7.82 -2.09 2.38
CA LEU A 79 -6.87 -2.68 3.31
C LEU A 79 -5.57 -1.88 3.29
N SER A 80 -5.26 -1.25 4.41
CA SER A 80 -4.02 -0.50 4.63
C SER A 80 -3.11 -1.21 5.64
N ARG A 81 -1.87 -0.77 5.77
CA ARG A 81 -0.95 -1.25 6.80
C ARG A 81 -1.31 -0.71 8.19
N GLY A 82 -1.88 0.49 8.24
CA GLY A 82 -2.06 1.22 9.47
C GLY A 82 -0.73 1.79 9.99
N TYR A 83 -0.10 2.66 9.20
CA TYR A 83 1.16 3.27 9.58
C TYR A 83 1.04 4.06 10.90
N LYS A 84 2.03 3.93 11.79
CA LYS A 84 2.09 4.54 13.14
C LYS A 84 1.00 4.12 14.12
N ARG A 85 0.14 3.16 13.81
CA ARG A 85 -0.80 2.62 14.80
C ARG A 85 -0.06 1.88 15.92
N LYS A 86 -0.65 1.85 17.12
CA LYS A 86 -0.11 1.14 18.28
C LYS A 86 -0.57 -0.31 18.36
N THR A 87 -1.59 -0.66 17.61
CA THR A 87 -2.20 -2.00 17.57
C THR A 87 -1.49 -2.91 16.57
N LYS A 88 -1.75 -4.22 16.64
CA LYS A 88 -1.23 -5.22 15.71
C LYS A 88 -2.33 -6.15 15.19
N GLY A 89 -2.05 -6.82 14.07
CA GLY A 89 -2.95 -7.78 13.45
C GLY A 89 -4.06 -7.13 12.63
N PHE A 90 -5.09 -7.89 12.33
CA PHE A 90 -6.25 -7.42 11.58
C PHE A 90 -7.20 -6.64 12.47
N ILE A 91 -7.53 -5.42 12.07
CA ILE A 91 -8.52 -4.57 12.75
C ILE A 91 -9.41 -3.93 11.69
N LEU A 92 -10.72 -4.10 11.86
CA LEU A 92 -11.74 -3.41 11.08
C LEU A 92 -12.01 -2.04 11.68
N ALA A 93 -11.97 -0.99 10.88
CA ALA A 93 -12.32 0.36 11.30
C ALA A 93 -13.82 0.46 11.59
N ASN A 94 -14.16 1.18 12.65
CA ASN A 94 -15.53 1.45 13.11
C ASN A 94 -15.65 2.85 13.68
N SER A 95 -16.84 3.22 14.15
CA SER A 95 -17.12 4.56 14.72
C SER A 95 -16.25 4.93 15.92
N ASN A 96 -15.75 3.95 16.67
CA ASN A 96 -14.91 4.14 17.85
C ASN A 96 -13.39 4.08 17.51
N SER A 97 -13.06 3.88 16.25
CA SER A 97 -11.64 3.80 15.84
C SER A 97 -10.93 5.14 16.01
N THR A 98 -9.69 5.05 16.46
CA THR A 98 -8.80 6.20 16.67
C THR A 98 -7.54 6.06 15.80
N PRO A 99 -6.77 7.15 15.59
CA PRO A 99 -5.46 7.07 14.92
C PRO A 99 -4.53 6.02 15.53
N ASP A 100 -4.56 5.88 16.86
CA ASP A 100 -3.75 4.87 17.58
C ASP A 100 -4.20 3.43 17.25
N SER A 101 -5.46 3.22 16.92
CA SER A 101 -6.00 1.87 16.64
C SER A 101 -5.84 1.44 15.19
N VAL A 102 -6.03 2.34 14.22
CA VAL A 102 -6.04 1.99 12.79
C VAL A 102 -5.07 2.82 11.94
N GLY A 103 -4.52 3.92 12.48
CA GLY A 103 -3.70 4.88 11.75
C GLY A 103 -4.51 6.03 11.17
N ASP A 104 -3.84 7.14 10.84
CA ASP A 104 -4.50 8.37 10.37
C ASP A 104 -5.18 8.19 9.01
N GLU A 105 -4.46 7.64 8.02
CA GLU A 105 -4.95 7.48 6.64
C GLU A 105 -6.17 6.54 6.54
N PRO A 106 -6.15 5.32 7.13
CA PRO A 106 -7.32 4.46 7.12
C PRO A 106 -8.51 5.06 7.86
N LEU A 107 -8.26 5.79 8.96
CA LEU A 107 -9.32 6.47 9.69
C LEU A 107 -9.97 7.59 8.86
N GLN A 108 -9.16 8.33 8.10
CA GLN A 108 -9.65 9.37 7.18
C GLN A 108 -10.56 8.77 6.11
N ILE A 109 -10.13 7.66 5.47
CA ILE A 109 -10.93 6.93 4.48
C ILE A 109 -12.23 6.44 5.11
N TYR A 110 -12.18 5.84 6.31
CA TYR A 110 -13.38 5.38 7.02
C TYR A 110 -14.35 6.53 7.30
N ARG A 111 -13.87 7.67 7.79
CA ARG A 111 -14.71 8.85 8.08
C ARG A 111 -15.36 9.42 6.83
N LYS A 112 -14.68 9.38 5.70
CA LYS A 112 -15.17 9.89 4.42
C LYS A 112 -16.25 9.02 3.81
N PHE A 113 -16.09 7.71 3.84
CA PHE A 113 -16.99 6.77 3.16
C PHE A 113 -18.00 6.09 4.10
N GLY A 114 -17.75 6.11 5.40
CA GLY A 114 -18.63 5.51 6.40
C GLY A 114 -18.83 4.01 6.17
N SER A 115 -20.09 3.57 6.25
CA SER A 115 -20.45 2.15 6.08
C SER A 115 -20.41 1.64 4.63
N ARG A 116 -20.31 2.56 3.64
CA ARG A 116 -20.29 2.18 2.21
C ARG A 116 -19.02 1.42 1.82
N VAL A 117 -17.91 1.67 2.51
CA VAL A 117 -16.63 1.04 2.26
C VAL A 117 -16.15 0.36 3.53
N LYS A 118 -15.76 -0.91 3.43
CA LYS A 118 -15.17 -1.63 4.56
C LYS A 118 -13.69 -1.29 4.63
N VAL A 119 -13.26 -0.64 5.70
CA VAL A 119 -11.85 -0.24 5.89
C VAL A 119 -11.23 -1.09 6.98
N ALA A 120 -10.12 -1.76 6.67
CA ALA A 120 -9.38 -2.54 7.63
C ALA A 120 -7.87 -2.28 7.53
N VAL A 121 -7.17 -2.65 8.58
CA VAL A 121 -5.71 -2.57 8.65
C VAL A 121 -5.12 -3.90 9.05
N CYS A 122 -4.00 -4.26 8.43
CA CYS A 122 -3.23 -5.46 8.76
C CYS A 122 -1.81 -5.32 8.22
N GLU A 123 -0.79 -5.72 8.97
CA GLU A 123 0.61 -5.71 8.51
C GLU A 123 0.83 -6.76 7.41
N ASP A 124 0.30 -7.97 7.59
CA ASP A 124 0.28 -9.01 6.57
C ASP A 124 -0.93 -8.84 5.66
N ARG A 125 -0.69 -8.39 4.43
CA ARG A 125 -1.74 -8.16 3.44
C ARG A 125 -2.51 -9.42 3.08
N ARG A 126 -1.84 -10.56 2.97
CA ARG A 126 -2.48 -11.84 2.64
C ARG A 126 -3.47 -12.24 3.73
N ARG A 127 -3.04 -12.17 4.99
CA ARG A 127 -3.91 -12.40 6.15
C ARG A 127 -5.08 -11.40 6.16
N GLY A 128 -4.79 -10.12 5.94
CA GLY A 128 -5.82 -9.08 5.92
C GLY A 128 -6.89 -9.32 4.88
N ILE A 129 -6.50 -9.69 3.65
CA ILE A 129 -7.43 -10.02 2.56
C ILE A 129 -8.30 -11.23 2.93
N ARG A 130 -7.69 -12.31 3.45
CA ARG A 130 -8.44 -13.51 3.85
C ARG A 130 -9.48 -13.20 4.94
N GLU A 131 -9.10 -12.42 5.94
CA GLU A 131 -10.02 -12.00 7.01
C GLU A 131 -11.16 -11.14 6.48
N MET A 132 -10.89 -10.22 5.53
CA MET A 132 -11.92 -9.40 4.91
C MET A 132 -12.91 -10.24 4.11
N ILE A 133 -12.44 -11.14 3.25
CA ILE A 133 -13.29 -12.02 2.46
C ILE A 133 -14.13 -12.94 3.37
N LYS A 134 -13.54 -13.44 4.46
CA LYS A 134 -14.23 -14.30 5.43
C LYS A 134 -15.34 -13.56 6.17
N GLN A 135 -15.08 -12.31 6.61
CA GLN A 135 -16.05 -11.51 7.36
C GLN A 135 -17.12 -10.87 6.47
N PHE A 136 -16.77 -10.59 5.23
CA PHE A 136 -17.64 -9.90 4.27
C PHE A 136 -17.67 -10.64 2.93
N PRO A 137 -18.41 -11.75 2.82
CA PRO A 137 -18.46 -12.54 1.58
C PRO A 137 -18.97 -11.78 0.35
N ASN A 138 -19.68 -10.67 0.55
CA ASN A 138 -20.21 -9.83 -0.51
C ASN A 138 -19.22 -8.77 -1.03
N ILE A 139 -17.97 -8.78 -0.57
CA ILE A 139 -16.96 -7.88 -1.13
C ILE A 139 -16.66 -8.30 -2.57
N GLU A 140 -16.75 -7.33 -3.48
CA GLU A 140 -16.50 -7.53 -4.91
C GLU A 140 -15.14 -6.98 -5.34
N LEU A 141 -14.51 -6.10 -4.53
CA LEU A 141 -13.24 -5.49 -4.85
C LEU A 141 -12.50 -5.05 -3.58
N ILE A 142 -11.17 -5.27 -3.56
CA ILE A 142 -10.31 -4.80 -2.47
C ILE A 142 -9.26 -3.85 -3.01
N VAL A 143 -9.21 -2.64 -2.46
CA VAL A 143 -8.15 -1.66 -2.71
C VAL A 143 -7.06 -1.82 -1.64
N LEU A 144 -5.84 -2.10 -2.05
CA LEU A 144 -4.68 -2.11 -1.17
C LEU A 144 -4.00 -0.75 -1.19
N ASP A 145 -4.01 -0.08 -0.07
CA ASP A 145 -3.33 1.18 0.12
C ASP A 145 -1.88 0.96 0.53
N ASP A 146 -0.96 1.70 -0.12
CA ASP A 146 0.50 1.62 0.06
C ASP A 146 1.05 0.19 -0.05
N ALA A 147 0.68 -0.51 -1.12
CA ALA A 147 0.99 -1.92 -1.27
C ALA A 147 1.98 -2.27 -2.40
N PHE A 148 2.56 -1.29 -3.09
CA PHE A 148 3.44 -1.54 -4.24
C PHE A 148 4.65 -2.44 -3.90
N GLN A 149 5.19 -2.34 -2.68
CA GLN A 149 6.31 -3.18 -2.23
C GLN A 149 5.89 -4.58 -1.75
N HIS A 150 4.57 -4.83 -1.59
CA HIS A 150 4.04 -6.09 -1.08
C HIS A 150 3.75 -7.10 -2.20
N ARG A 151 4.78 -7.53 -2.91
CA ARG A 151 4.70 -8.44 -4.07
C ARG A 151 4.17 -9.85 -3.77
N TYR A 152 3.92 -10.21 -2.50
CA TYR A 152 3.30 -11.49 -2.11
C TYR A 152 1.81 -11.58 -2.46
N VAL A 153 1.16 -10.47 -2.76
CA VAL A 153 -0.21 -10.41 -3.30
C VAL A 153 -0.10 -10.04 -4.77
N LYS A 154 -0.75 -10.81 -5.65
CA LYS A 154 -0.84 -10.48 -7.08
C LYS A 154 -2.08 -9.60 -7.30
N PRO A 155 -1.95 -8.31 -7.55
CA PRO A 155 -3.09 -7.44 -7.84
C PRO A 155 -3.55 -7.63 -9.27
N LYS A 156 -4.84 -7.42 -9.53
CA LYS A 156 -5.40 -7.36 -10.89
C LYS A 156 -4.99 -6.07 -11.62
N VAL A 157 -4.92 -4.98 -10.86
CA VAL A 157 -4.51 -3.65 -11.34
C VAL A 157 -3.57 -3.03 -10.32
N SER A 158 -2.47 -2.46 -10.79
CA SER A 158 -1.57 -1.63 -9.98
C SER A 158 -1.59 -0.21 -10.46
N VAL A 159 -1.95 0.71 -9.59
CA VAL A 159 -1.90 2.15 -9.81
C VAL A 159 -0.67 2.69 -9.12
N LEU A 160 0.24 3.25 -9.91
CA LEU A 160 1.50 3.79 -9.43
C LEU A 160 1.50 5.30 -9.56
N LEU A 161 1.71 5.98 -8.44
CA LEU A 161 1.85 7.42 -8.40
C LEU A 161 3.33 7.78 -8.49
N MET A 162 3.65 8.65 -9.43
CA MET A 162 5.00 9.18 -9.61
C MET A 162 4.97 10.70 -9.54
N ASP A 163 5.93 11.27 -8.84
CA ASP A 163 6.18 12.70 -8.86
C ASP A 163 7.12 13.03 -10.04
N TYR A 164 6.63 13.78 -11.00
CA TYR A 164 7.37 14.10 -12.24
C TYR A 164 7.73 15.58 -12.30
N SER A 165 8.32 16.14 -11.30
CA SER A 165 8.62 17.55 -11.15
C SER A 165 7.39 18.41 -10.77
N PRO A 166 7.51 19.35 -9.84
CA PRO A 166 6.39 20.23 -9.50
C PRO A 166 5.96 21.04 -10.74
N PRO A 167 4.66 21.17 -11.03
CA PRO A 167 3.52 20.80 -10.19
C PRO A 167 2.75 19.53 -10.63
N TYR A 168 3.34 18.57 -11.38
CA TYR A 168 2.60 17.48 -12.00
C TYR A 168 2.83 16.13 -11.31
N ILE A 169 1.73 15.40 -11.08
CA ILE A 169 1.75 14.00 -10.64
C ILE A 169 1.37 13.13 -11.84
N THR A 170 2.20 12.14 -12.16
CA THR A 170 1.90 11.16 -13.20
C THR A 170 1.33 9.91 -12.57
N ILE A 171 0.18 9.45 -13.05
CA ILE A 171 -0.44 8.18 -12.67
C ILE A 171 -0.15 7.16 -13.76
N ILE A 172 0.51 6.07 -13.39
CA ILE A 172 0.75 4.94 -14.28
C ILE A 172 -0.06 3.75 -13.78
N CYS A 173 -0.94 3.24 -14.63
CA CYS A 173 -1.71 2.04 -14.35
C CYS A 173 -1.07 0.84 -15.04
N PHE A 174 -0.74 -0.20 -14.29
CA PHE A 174 -0.31 -1.48 -14.83
C PHE A 174 -1.43 -2.51 -14.62
N ARG A 175 -1.84 -3.15 -15.72
CA ARG A 175 -2.70 -4.33 -15.67
C ARG A 175 -1.82 -5.57 -15.74
N TRP A 176 -1.88 -6.43 -14.75
CA TRP A 176 -1.31 -7.76 -14.87
C TRP A 176 -2.19 -8.57 -15.84
N ALA A 177 -1.65 -8.89 -17.01
CA ALA A 177 -2.24 -9.90 -17.86
C ALA A 177 -2.06 -11.25 -17.14
N GLY A 178 -3.16 -11.91 -16.82
CA GLY A 178 -3.18 -13.27 -16.33
C GLY A 178 -2.85 -14.24 -17.43
#